data_4adc82b53d94ca093ed8a2b2bfa864c0
#
_entry.id   4adc82b53d94ca093ed8a2b2bfa864c0
#
_cell.length_a   1.000
_cell.length_b   1.000
_cell.length_c   1.000
_cell.angle_alpha   90.00
_cell.angle_beta   90.00
_cell.angle_gamma   90.00
#
_symmetry.space_group_name_H-M   'P 1'
#
loop_
_entity.id
_entity.type
_entity.pdbx_description
1 polymer ?
#
loop_
_entity_poly.entity_id
_entity_poly.type
_entity_poly.pdbx_seq_one_letter_code
_entity_poly.pdbx_strand_id
1 'polypeptide(L)'
;MIRKMIAAAGLVLATAGITAVPAAADSIGCTASYTVTSEWPGTRDAPSLGQVTVTNTGSWALKGWRVSWRYTDGSVITQVWGAVALPVVGTVGSYAFGNESYNGNLPIGGSTVFGFAARLGGGKAPDVTCTPA
;
A
#
# COMPACT_ATOMS: atom_id res chain seq x y z
N MET A 1 38.95 -12.79 31.76
CA MET A 1 38.56 -12.50 31.94
C MET A 1 37.59 -12.12 31.72
N ILE A 2 37.44 -12.39 31.59
CA ILE A 2 36.71 -12.12 31.59
C ILE A 2 35.75 -12.05 31.30
N ARG A 3 35.80 -12.12 31.22
CA ARG A 3 35.05 -12.16 31.18
C ARG A 3 34.14 -12.01 30.91
N LYS A 4 34.19 -12.05 30.78
CA LYS A 4 33.42 -12.00 30.67
C LYS A 4 32.43 -11.67 30.36
N MET A 5 32.55 -11.71 30.31
CA MET A 5 31.73 -11.46 30.18
C MET A 5 30.83 -11.28 29.67
N ILE A 6 30.96 -11.49 29.61
CA ILE A 6 30.23 -11.27 29.28
C ILE A 6 29.16 -11.18 28.92
N ALA A 7 29.18 -11.46 28.88
CA ALA A 7 28.33 -11.30 28.65
C ALA A 7 27.32 -11.11 28.35
N ALA A 8 27.41 -11.30 28.32
CA ALA A 8 26.61 -11.03 28.12
C ALA A 8 25.69 -10.76 27.78
N ALA A 9 25.84 -10.94 27.74
CA ALA A 9 25.14 -10.56 27.48
C ALA A 9 24.29 -10.43 27.05
N GLY A 10 24.35 -10.60 26.93
CA GLY A 10 23.67 -10.39 26.60
C GLY A 10 22.87 -10.48 26.03
N LEU A 11 22.98 -10.78 26.03
CA LEU A 11 22.29 -10.81 25.67
C LEU A 11 21.42 -10.61 25.27
N VAL A 12 21.70 -10.60 25.28
CA VAL A 12 21.07 -10.36 25.04
C VAL A 12 20.32 -10.24 24.55
N LEU A 13 20.48 -10.41 24.47
CA LEU A 13 19.95 -10.26 24.23
C LEU A 13 19.19 -9.99 23.83
N ALA A 14 19.33 -10.07 23.75
CA ALA A 14 18.85 -9.74 23.54
C ALA A 14 18.08 -9.54 23.24
N THR A 15 18.06 -9.72 23.23
CA THR A 15 17.49 -9.44 23.14
C THR A 15 16.71 -8.96 22.83
N ALA A 16 16.87 -8.89 22.83
CA ALA A 16 16.29 -8.33 22.65
C ALA A 16 15.55 -8.11 22.17
N GLY A 17 15.44 -8.07 21.92
CA GLY A 17 14.74 -7.64 21.44
C GLY A 17 13.81 -8.02 20.93
N ILE A 18 13.68 -8.57 20.83
CA ILE A 18 12.83 -8.77 20.32
C ILE A 18 11.73 -8.71 20.38
N THR A 19 11.55 -8.65 20.37
CA THR A 19 10.61 -8.54 20.35
C THR A 19 9.60 -8.04 20.24
N ALA A 20 9.40 -7.72 20.41
CA ALA A 20 8.46 -7.36 20.41
C ALA A 20 7.50 -7.07 19.62
N VAL A 21 7.49 -7.00 19.09
CA VAL A 21 6.68 -6.84 18.29
C VAL A 21 5.37 -7.35 18.34
N PRO A 22 5.11 -8.19 19.04
CA PRO A 22 3.87 -8.79 19.07
C PRO A 22 2.71 -7.93 19.34
N ALA A 23 2.94 -6.85 19.89
CA ALA A 23 1.85 -6.01 20.16
C ALA A 23 1.02 -5.71 18.97
N ALA A 24 1.60 -5.84 17.84
CA ALA A 24 0.88 -5.57 16.66
C ALA A 24 -0.05 -6.69 16.25
N ALA A 25 -0.01 -7.76 16.96
CA ALA A 25 -0.70 -8.95 16.54
C ALA A 25 -2.22 -8.82 16.48
N ASP A 26 -2.82 -7.88 17.16
CA ASP A 26 -4.27 -7.72 17.15
C ASP A 26 -4.72 -6.52 16.34
N SER A 27 -3.92 -6.08 15.39
CA SER A 27 -4.28 -4.93 14.59
C SER A 27 -5.14 -5.28 13.40
N ILE A 28 -5.99 -4.34 12.99
CA ILE A 28 -6.64 -4.37 11.70
C ILE A 28 -5.80 -3.46 10.81
N GLY A 29 -5.39 -3.94 9.66
CA GLY A 29 -4.57 -3.12 8.82
C GLY A 29 -4.42 -3.65 7.40
N CYS A 30 -3.92 -2.77 6.54
CA CYS A 30 -3.61 -3.15 5.18
C CYS A 30 -2.45 -2.32 4.67
N THR A 31 -1.83 -2.80 3.60
CA THR A 31 -0.82 -2.07 2.86
C THR A 31 -1.20 -2.05 1.39
N ALA A 32 -0.70 -1.07 0.68
CA ALA A 32 -0.91 -0.95 -0.75
C ALA A 32 0.42 -0.73 -1.44
N SER A 33 0.61 -1.39 -2.57
CA SER A 33 1.82 -1.29 -3.37
C SER A 33 1.45 -0.86 -4.77
N TYR A 34 2.00 0.25 -5.22
CA TYR A 34 1.74 0.86 -6.53
C TYR A 34 2.85 0.45 -7.49
N THR A 35 2.47 -0.07 -8.65
CA THR A 35 3.43 -0.52 -9.66
C THR A 35 3.00 -0.01 -11.02
N VAL A 36 3.93 0.57 -11.77
CA VAL A 36 3.70 0.92 -13.16
C VAL A 36 4.03 -0.30 -13.99
N THR A 37 3.05 -0.79 -14.73
CA THR A 37 3.21 -2.03 -15.48
C THR A 37 3.51 -1.80 -16.95
N SER A 38 3.21 -0.61 -17.47
CA SER A 38 3.47 -0.29 -18.86
C SER A 38 3.50 1.21 -19.04
N GLU A 39 4.45 1.68 -19.82
CA GLU A 39 4.59 3.09 -20.16
C GLU A 39 4.86 3.23 -21.64
N TRP A 40 4.43 4.35 -22.19
CA TRP A 40 4.76 4.72 -23.56
C TRP A 40 5.69 5.94 -23.49
N PRO A 41 7.00 5.75 -23.62
CA PRO A 41 7.93 6.85 -23.52
C PRO A 41 7.78 7.79 -24.72
N GLY A 42 8.20 9.02 -24.54
CA GLY A 42 8.29 9.98 -25.61
C GLY A 42 7.26 11.06 -25.66
N THR A 43 6.13 10.92 -24.97
CA THR A 43 5.15 11.99 -24.89
C THR A 43 4.58 12.10 -23.49
N ARG A 44 4.31 13.33 -23.06
CA ARG A 44 3.70 13.54 -21.76
C ARG A 44 2.29 13.02 -21.69
N ASP A 45 1.61 13.02 -22.83
CA ASP A 45 0.21 12.62 -22.86
C ASP A 45 0.03 11.13 -23.07
N ALA A 46 1.11 10.41 -23.26
CA ALA A 46 1.01 8.97 -23.46
C ALA A 46 0.47 8.31 -22.20
N PRO A 47 -0.41 7.32 -22.38
CA PRO A 47 -0.96 6.63 -21.22
C PRO A 47 0.07 5.74 -20.56
N SER A 48 -0.08 5.54 -19.28
CA SER A 48 0.63 4.51 -18.55
C SER A 48 -0.42 3.60 -17.91
N LEU A 49 -0.05 2.35 -17.72
CA LEU A 49 -0.88 1.40 -17.02
C LEU A 49 -0.18 1.05 -15.71
N GLY A 50 -0.97 0.92 -14.68
CA GLY A 50 -0.45 0.56 -13.39
C GLY A 50 -1.42 -0.33 -12.64
N GLN A 51 -0.94 -0.82 -11.52
CA GLN A 51 -1.77 -1.61 -10.63
C GLN A 51 -1.38 -1.36 -9.20
N VAL A 52 -2.33 -1.59 -8.32
CA VAL A 52 -2.12 -1.51 -6.88
C VAL A 52 -2.48 -2.86 -6.28
N THR A 53 -1.57 -3.39 -5.50
CA THR A 53 -1.81 -4.60 -4.73
C THR A 53 -2.16 -4.21 -3.31
N VAL A 54 -3.32 -4.65 -2.85
CA VAL A 54 -3.79 -4.41 -1.48
C VAL A 54 -3.61 -5.71 -0.71
N THR A 55 -2.93 -5.64 0.41
CA THR A 55 -2.65 -6.82 1.23
C THR A 55 -3.14 -6.60 2.65
N ASN A 56 -3.82 -7.59 3.20
CA ASN A 56 -4.20 -7.58 4.60
C ASN A 56 -2.98 -7.91 5.45
N THR A 57 -2.46 -6.92 6.17
CA THR A 57 -1.30 -7.06 7.03
C THR A 57 -1.68 -7.11 8.51
N GLY A 58 -2.97 -7.06 8.81
CA GLY A 58 -3.46 -7.15 10.18
C GLY A 58 -3.64 -8.60 10.61
N SER A 59 -4.14 -8.76 11.80
CA SER A 59 -4.38 -10.09 12.39
C SER A 59 -5.85 -10.49 12.37
N TRP A 60 -6.69 -9.73 11.65
CA TRP A 60 -8.11 -10.02 11.46
C TRP A 60 -8.43 -9.98 9.98
N ALA A 61 -9.45 -10.70 9.57
CA ALA A 61 -9.94 -10.61 8.21
C ALA A 61 -10.36 -9.18 7.90
N LEU A 62 -10.01 -8.71 6.71
CA LEU A 62 -10.37 -7.39 6.26
C LEU A 62 -11.70 -7.48 5.51
N LYS A 63 -12.61 -6.56 5.77
CA LYS A 63 -13.94 -6.59 5.15
C LYS A 63 -14.12 -5.49 4.11
N GLY A 64 -13.16 -4.66 3.96
CA GLY A 64 -13.15 -3.61 2.98
C GLY A 64 -11.87 -2.81 3.12
N TRP A 65 -11.51 -2.10 2.08
CA TRP A 65 -10.29 -1.32 2.06
C TRP A 65 -10.48 -0.03 1.28
N ARG A 66 -9.64 0.93 1.60
CA ARG A 66 -9.56 2.21 0.91
C ARG A 66 -8.10 2.51 0.66
N VAL A 67 -7.78 2.87 -0.58
CA VAL A 67 -6.42 3.23 -0.99
C VAL A 67 -6.46 4.66 -1.51
N SER A 68 -5.51 5.47 -1.10
CA SER A 68 -5.46 6.86 -1.56
C SER A 68 -4.03 7.27 -1.84
N TRP A 69 -3.87 8.21 -2.76
CA TRP A 69 -2.61 8.84 -3.06
C TRP A 69 -2.82 10.20 -3.71
N ARG A 70 -1.73 10.93 -3.82
CA ARG A 70 -1.76 12.23 -4.48
C ARG A 70 -0.61 12.32 -5.46
N TYR A 71 -0.93 12.66 -6.69
CA TYR A 71 0.08 12.95 -7.69
C TYR A 71 0.57 14.39 -7.55
N THR A 72 1.86 14.58 -7.69
CA THR A 72 2.48 15.89 -7.69
C THR A 72 3.13 16.21 -9.04
N ASP A 73 3.01 15.29 -10.00
CA ASP A 73 3.65 15.39 -11.31
C ASP A 73 2.65 15.67 -12.44
N GLY A 74 1.40 15.97 -12.10
CA GLY A 74 0.38 16.24 -13.10
C GLY A 74 -0.32 15.00 -13.64
N SER A 75 -0.04 13.84 -13.12
CA SER A 75 -0.69 12.61 -13.57
C SER A 75 -2.19 12.66 -13.30
N VAL A 76 -2.95 12.10 -14.22
CA VAL A 76 -4.40 12.05 -14.15
C VAL A 76 -4.85 10.61 -14.40
N ILE A 77 -5.66 10.08 -13.51
CA ILE A 77 -6.27 8.77 -13.69
C ILE A 77 -7.41 8.93 -14.69
N THR A 78 -7.39 8.14 -15.74
CA THR A 78 -8.42 8.17 -16.78
C THR A 78 -9.36 6.99 -16.70
N GLN A 79 -8.95 5.91 -16.06
CA GLN A 79 -9.74 4.70 -15.98
C GLN A 79 -9.25 3.86 -14.81
N VAL A 80 -10.17 3.15 -14.17
CA VAL A 80 -9.84 2.21 -13.09
C VAL A 80 -10.72 0.98 -13.26
N TRP A 81 -10.18 -0.18 -12.89
CA TRP A 81 -10.93 -1.44 -12.88
C TRP A 81 -10.51 -2.25 -11.66
N GLY A 82 -11.47 -2.95 -11.08
CA GLY A 82 -11.24 -3.72 -9.86
C GLY A 82 -11.33 -2.89 -8.59
N ALA A 83 -11.72 -1.63 -8.70
CA ALA A 83 -11.94 -0.74 -7.56
C ALA A 83 -12.95 0.32 -7.95
N VAL A 84 -13.51 0.98 -6.96
CA VAL A 84 -14.50 2.03 -7.13
C VAL A 84 -13.86 3.35 -6.75
N ALA A 85 -14.00 4.36 -7.60
CA ALA A 85 -13.52 5.70 -7.27
C ALA A 85 -14.34 6.27 -6.13
N LEU A 86 -13.65 6.84 -5.15
CA LEU A 86 -14.27 7.45 -3.98
C LEU A 86 -14.08 8.95 -4.03
N PRO A 87 -15.00 9.70 -3.44
CA PRO A 87 -14.85 11.15 -3.37
C PRO A 87 -13.61 11.52 -2.55
N VAL A 88 -12.92 12.55 -2.97
CA VAL A 88 -11.84 13.13 -2.19
C VAL A 88 -12.09 14.62 -2.08
N VAL A 89 -11.67 15.16 -0.96
CA VAL A 89 -11.75 16.60 -0.69
C VAL A 89 -10.33 17.10 -0.60
N GLY A 90 -10.07 18.22 -1.22
CA GLY A 90 -8.80 18.88 -1.03
C GLY A 90 -7.99 19.02 -2.28
N THR A 91 -6.74 18.63 -2.24
CA THR A 91 -5.74 19.07 -3.19
C THR A 91 -5.87 18.39 -4.55
N VAL A 92 -5.61 19.16 -5.59
CA VAL A 92 -5.55 18.65 -6.96
C VAL A 92 -4.56 17.48 -7.02
N GLY A 93 -4.93 16.46 -7.77
CA GLY A 93 -4.09 15.27 -7.92
C GLY A 93 -4.38 14.18 -6.92
N SER A 94 -5.29 14.41 -5.99
CA SER A 94 -5.66 13.41 -4.98
C SER A 94 -6.69 12.44 -5.51
N TYR A 95 -6.47 11.16 -5.22
CA TYR A 95 -7.36 10.07 -5.61
C TYR A 95 -7.57 9.13 -4.45
N ALA A 96 -8.76 8.55 -4.42
CA ALA A 96 -9.08 7.49 -3.47
C ALA A 96 -9.94 6.45 -4.16
N PHE A 97 -9.68 5.20 -3.83
CA PHE A 97 -10.39 4.05 -4.40
C PHE A 97 -10.75 3.10 -3.28
N GLY A 98 -11.91 2.49 -3.41
CA GLY A 98 -12.36 1.47 -2.47
C GLY A 98 -12.56 0.15 -3.18
N ASN A 99 -12.82 -0.88 -2.40
CA ASN A 99 -13.05 -2.22 -2.95
C ASN A 99 -14.37 -2.29 -3.71
N GLU A 100 -14.39 -3.19 -4.67
CA GLU A 100 -15.63 -3.67 -5.27
C GLU A 100 -16.29 -4.65 -4.31
N SER A 101 -17.54 -5.02 -4.62
CA SER A 101 -18.27 -5.95 -3.76
C SER A 101 -17.61 -7.33 -3.67
N TYR A 102 -16.82 -7.69 -4.66
CA TYR A 102 -16.24 -9.03 -4.75
C TYR A 102 -14.81 -9.14 -4.23
N ASN A 103 -14.14 -8.05 -3.91
CA ASN A 103 -12.74 -8.08 -3.50
C ASN A 103 -12.43 -7.31 -2.22
N GLY A 104 -13.46 -7.02 -1.42
CA GLY A 104 -13.26 -6.34 -0.14
C GLY A 104 -12.89 -7.26 1.00
N ASN A 105 -13.24 -8.53 0.90
CA ASN A 105 -12.96 -9.48 1.97
C ASN A 105 -11.61 -10.13 1.74
N LEU A 106 -10.65 -9.80 2.57
CA LEU A 106 -9.30 -10.36 2.47
C LEU A 106 -8.99 -11.08 3.78
N PRO A 107 -8.71 -12.38 3.70
CA PRO A 107 -8.27 -13.10 4.90
C PRO A 107 -6.90 -12.60 5.33
N ILE A 108 -6.48 -13.00 6.50
CA ILE A 108 -5.15 -12.64 7.01
C ILE A 108 -4.11 -13.07 5.97
N GLY A 109 -3.26 -12.13 5.58
CA GLY A 109 -2.23 -12.38 4.56
C GLY A 109 -2.75 -12.37 3.13
N GLY A 110 -4.06 -12.26 2.93
CA GLY A 110 -4.63 -12.24 1.59
C GLY A 110 -4.44 -10.92 0.90
N SER A 111 -4.53 -10.94 -0.43
CA SER A 111 -4.36 -9.72 -1.22
C SER A 111 -5.27 -9.74 -2.43
N THR A 112 -5.46 -8.54 -2.99
CA THR A 112 -6.16 -8.34 -4.24
C THR A 112 -5.47 -7.23 -5.02
N VAL A 113 -5.75 -7.14 -6.31
CA VAL A 113 -5.11 -6.17 -7.19
C VAL A 113 -6.19 -5.42 -7.93
N PHE A 114 -6.01 -4.10 -8.06
CA PHE A 114 -6.82 -3.33 -9.00
C PHE A 114 -5.90 -2.60 -9.95
N GLY A 115 -6.41 -2.27 -11.13
CA GLY A 115 -5.62 -1.63 -12.17
C GLY A 115 -6.18 -0.27 -12.55
N PHE A 116 -5.35 0.52 -13.22
CA PHE A 116 -5.74 1.84 -13.67
C PHE A 116 -4.93 2.25 -14.90
N ALA A 117 -5.47 3.22 -15.62
CA ALA A 117 -4.75 3.92 -16.66
C ALA A 117 -4.60 5.36 -16.22
N ALA A 118 -3.43 5.94 -16.51
CA ALA A 118 -3.13 7.31 -16.18
C ALA A 118 -2.41 7.97 -17.34
N ARG A 119 -2.38 9.28 -17.34
CA ARG A 119 -1.63 10.05 -18.34
C ARG A 119 -1.08 11.33 -17.71
N LEU A 120 -0.24 12.03 -18.46
CA LEU A 120 0.39 13.28 -18.04
C LEU A 120 1.32 13.00 -16.89
N GLY A 121 2.15 12.63 -16.65
CA GLY A 121 3.06 12.42 -15.56
C GLY A 121 4.23 11.59 -16.03
N GLY A 122 5.14 11.38 -15.18
CA GLY A 122 6.35 10.67 -15.48
C GLY A 122 6.32 9.20 -15.15
N GLY A 123 5.20 8.66 -14.79
CA GLY A 123 5.12 7.27 -14.37
C GLY A 123 5.73 7.03 -13.00
N LYS A 124 6.02 8.09 -12.27
CA LYS A 124 6.63 7.95 -10.95
C LYS A 124 5.57 7.55 -9.94
N ALA A 125 5.86 6.54 -9.17
CA ALA A 125 4.93 6.05 -8.16
C ALA A 125 4.81 7.05 -7.01
N PRO A 126 3.59 7.45 -6.66
CA PRO A 126 3.36 8.28 -5.48
C PRO A 126 3.41 7.44 -4.22
N ASP A 127 3.39 8.10 -3.08
CA ASP A 127 3.18 7.42 -1.81
C ASP A 127 1.73 7.02 -1.68
N VAL A 128 1.49 5.77 -1.39
CA VAL A 128 0.14 5.20 -1.36
C VAL A 128 -0.19 4.79 0.06
N THR A 129 -1.40 5.11 0.48
CA THR A 129 -1.89 4.78 1.82
C THR A 129 -3.06 3.82 1.71
N CYS A 130 -3.06 2.78 2.53
CA CYS A 130 -4.18 1.85 2.63
C CYS A 130 -4.78 1.93 4.03
N THR A 131 -6.09 1.98 4.10
CA THR A 131 -6.81 1.92 5.36
C THR A 131 -7.95 0.95 5.25
N PRO A 132 -8.28 0.24 6.34
CA PRO A 132 -9.47 -0.60 6.36
C PRO A 132 -10.71 0.28 6.19
N ALA A 133 -11.69 -0.22 5.52
CA ALA A 133 -12.93 0.52 5.29
C ALA A 133 -14.09 -0.08 6.05
#